data_800140a830e3cedf0fe7db2871f7fdac
#
_entry.id   800140a830e3cedf0fe7db2871f7fdac
#
_cell.length_a   1.000
_cell.length_b   1.000
_cell.length_c   1.000
_cell.angle_alpha   90.00
_cell.angle_beta   90.00
_cell.angle_gamma   90.00
#
_symmetry.space_group_name_H-M   'P 1'
#
loop_
_entity.id
_entity.type
_entity.pdbx_description
1 polymer ?
#
loop_
_entity_poly.entity_id
_entity_poly.type
_entity_poly.pdbx_seq_one_letter_code
_entity_poly.pdbx_strand_id
1 'polypeptide(L)'
;MTSDELKQRTKNFSIRVINLIRTLPNNKIGNVLGNQLLRSATSIGANYRAACRSRSKAEFISKIRVVEEESDESVYWIELIKESNLFNENRLSEILKEANELTAIFTSIGKTSKMNLSYSKSEIPNSKSC
;
A
#
# COMPACT_ATOMS: atom_id res chain seq x y z
N MET A 1 10.13 12.23 -3.72
CA MET A 1 10.26 11.22 -2.64
C MET A 1 11.17 10.10 -3.10
N THR A 2 12.14 9.77 -2.29
CA THR A 2 13.07 8.69 -2.63
C THR A 2 12.45 7.34 -2.33
N SER A 3 13.06 6.29 -2.88
CA SER A 3 12.61 4.94 -2.58
C SER A 3 12.78 4.59 -1.11
N ASP A 4 13.85 5.08 -0.49
CA ASP A 4 14.06 4.83 0.93
C ASP A 4 13.00 5.52 1.78
N GLU A 5 12.61 6.73 1.42
CA GLU A 5 11.53 7.43 2.09
C GLU A 5 10.21 6.69 1.93
N LEU A 6 9.95 6.17 0.74
CA LEU A 6 8.72 5.45 0.49
C LEU A 6 8.69 4.09 1.22
N LYS A 7 9.83 3.41 1.29
CA LYS A 7 9.95 2.21 2.10
C LYS A 7 9.62 2.50 3.56
N GLN A 8 10.15 3.58 4.09
CA GLN A 8 9.88 3.95 5.48
C GLN A 8 8.42 4.36 5.67
N ARG A 9 7.88 5.12 4.71
CA ARG A 9 6.49 5.56 4.78
C ARG A 9 5.50 4.40 4.79
N THR A 10 5.74 3.39 3.94
CA THR A 10 4.88 2.22 3.91
C THR A 10 5.03 1.38 5.18
N LYS A 11 6.22 1.31 5.74
CA LYS A 11 6.43 0.62 7.02
C LYS A 11 5.69 1.35 8.14
N ASN A 12 5.78 2.67 8.16
CA ASN A 12 5.08 3.47 9.17
C ASN A 12 3.57 3.28 9.07
N PHE A 13 3.05 3.18 7.85
CA PHE A 13 1.63 2.91 7.66
C PHE A 13 1.24 1.56 8.28
N SER A 14 2.04 0.53 8.04
CA SER A 14 1.81 -0.79 8.63
C SER A 14 1.78 -0.71 10.16
N ILE A 15 2.71 0.01 10.75
CA ILE A 15 2.78 0.14 12.22
C ILE A 15 1.55 0.87 12.75
N ARG A 16 1.12 1.94 12.06
CA ARG A 16 -0.08 2.66 12.47
C ARG A 16 -1.31 1.75 12.43
N VAL A 17 -1.42 0.93 11.40
CA VAL A 17 -2.52 -0.03 11.28
C VAL A 17 -2.45 -1.07 12.40
N ILE A 18 -1.27 -1.60 12.68
CA ILE A 18 -1.10 -2.56 13.78
C ILE A 18 -1.59 -1.96 15.09
N ASN A 19 -1.20 -0.73 15.37
CA ASN A 19 -1.62 -0.07 16.61
C ASN A 19 -3.12 0.19 16.64
N LEU A 20 -3.71 0.54 15.50
CA LEU A 20 -5.15 0.72 15.40
C LEU A 20 -5.88 -0.59 15.67
N ILE A 21 -5.43 -1.68 15.06
CA ILE A 21 -6.10 -2.98 15.20
C ILE A 21 -6.08 -3.47 16.64
N ARG A 22 -5.02 -3.16 17.39
CA ARG A 22 -4.93 -3.53 18.80
C ARG A 22 -6.06 -2.92 19.64
N THR A 23 -6.67 -1.84 19.15
CA THR A 23 -7.74 -1.14 19.87
C THR A 23 -9.12 -1.47 19.34
N LEU A 24 -9.24 -2.26 18.28
CA LEU A 24 -10.53 -2.67 17.74
C LEU A 24 -11.23 -3.59 18.72
N PRO A 25 -12.58 -3.58 18.73
CA PRO A 25 -13.33 -4.48 19.59
C PRO A 25 -12.99 -5.94 19.31
N ASN A 26 -12.83 -6.72 20.37
CA ASN A 26 -12.55 -8.14 20.24
C ASN A 26 -13.88 -8.88 20.09
N ASN A 27 -14.44 -8.84 18.89
CA ASN A 27 -15.66 -9.55 18.54
C ASN A 27 -15.52 -10.04 17.11
N LYS A 28 -16.53 -10.77 16.63
CA LYS A 28 -16.45 -11.40 15.31
C LYS A 28 -16.17 -10.40 14.20
N ILE A 29 -16.91 -9.30 14.19
CA ILE A 29 -16.78 -8.31 13.12
C ILE A 29 -15.42 -7.61 13.20
N GLY A 30 -15.06 -7.17 14.39
CA GLY A 30 -13.76 -6.52 14.60
C GLY A 30 -12.61 -7.42 14.21
N ASN A 31 -12.69 -8.70 14.55
CA ASN A 31 -11.65 -9.66 14.23
C ASN A 31 -11.53 -9.90 12.73
N VAL A 32 -12.65 -10.04 12.03
CA VAL A 32 -12.64 -10.27 10.58
C VAL A 32 -12.12 -9.05 9.84
N LEU A 33 -12.68 -7.87 10.13
CA LEU A 33 -12.27 -6.66 9.43
C LEU A 33 -10.83 -6.26 9.78
N GLY A 34 -10.45 -6.43 11.04
CA GLY A 34 -9.10 -6.16 11.48
C GLY A 34 -8.09 -7.05 10.80
N ASN A 35 -8.39 -8.34 10.65
CA ASN A 35 -7.50 -9.27 9.98
C ASN A 35 -7.31 -8.93 8.51
N GLN A 36 -8.37 -8.53 7.83
CA GLN A 36 -8.30 -8.14 6.43
C GLN A 36 -7.44 -6.88 6.25
N LEU A 37 -7.66 -5.89 7.11
CA LEU A 37 -6.88 -4.67 7.05
C LEU A 37 -5.41 -4.94 7.37
N LEU A 38 -5.15 -5.74 8.39
CA LEU A 38 -3.78 -6.07 8.77
C LEU A 38 -3.04 -6.73 7.60
N ARG A 39 -3.69 -7.68 6.95
CA ARG A 39 -3.09 -8.39 5.81
C ARG A 39 -2.77 -7.43 4.67
N SER A 40 -3.74 -6.62 4.24
CA SER A 40 -3.53 -5.74 3.10
C SER A 40 -2.53 -4.64 3.42
N ALA A 41 -2.64 -4.04 4.60
CA ALA A 41 -1.76 -2.91 4.97
C ALA A 41 -0.30 -3.34 5.11
N THR A 42 -0.05 -4.51 5.69
CA THR A 42 1.33 -4.98 5.83
C THR A 42 1.90 -5.47 4.50
N SER A 43 1.04 -5.85 3.57
CA SER A 43 1.47 -6.28 2.23
C SER A 43 2.00 -5.12 1.39
N ILE A 44 1.56 -3.89 1.65
CA ILE A 44 2.00 -2.72 0.87
C ILE A 44 3.52 -2.58 0.94
N GLY A 45 4.04 -2.43 2.14
CA GLY A 45 5.48 -2.23 2.33
C GLY A 45 6.30 -3.44 1.95
N ALA A 46 5.80 -4.64 2.27
CA ALA A 46 6.51 -5.87 1.94
C ALA A 46 6.67 -6.02 0.43
N ASN A 47 5.61 -5.77 -0.33
CA ASN A 47 5.65 -5.89 -1.78
C ASN A 47 6.43 -4.74 -2.42
N TYR A 48 6.37 -3.55 -1.85
CA TYR A 48 7.17 -2.45 -2.37
C TYR A 48 8.66 -2.74 -2.23
N ARG A 49 9.10 -3.26 -1.08
CA ARG A 49 10.49 -3.66 -0.92
C ARG A 49 10.88 -4.71 -1.94
N ALA A 50 9.99 -5.67 -2.18
CA ALA A 50 10.24 -6.70 -3.20
C ALA A 50 10.33 -6.07 -4.60
N ALA A 51 9.46 -5.09 -4.90
CA ALA A 51 9.51 -4.40 -6.18
C ALA A 51 10.87 -3.73 -6.40
N CYS A 52 11.42 -3.12 -5.35
CA CYS A 52 12.70 -2.44 -5.43
C CYS A 52 13.87 -3.39 -5.71
N ARG A 53 13.67 -4.68 -5.52
CA ARG A 53 14.68 -5.71 -5.82
C ARG A 53 14.41 -6.44 -7.12
N SER A 54 13.51 -5.91 -7.93
CA SER A 54 13.14 -6.54 -9.19
C SER A 54 14.32 -6.58 -10.15
N ARG A 55 14.39 -7.64 -10.95
CA ARG A 55 15.46 -7.87 -11.90
C ARG A 55 15.18 -7.27 -13.27
N SER A 56 13.96 -6.83 -13.50
CA SER A 56 13.57 -6.27 -14.78
C SER A 56 12.50 -5.22 -14.56
N LYS A 57 12.31 -4.37 -15.56
CA LYS A 57 11.27 -3.36 -15.54
C LYS A 57 9.89 -4.01 -15.50
N ALA A 58 9.71 -5.08 -16.27
CA ALA A 58 8.44 -5.80 -16.31
C ALA A 58 8.10 -6.39 -14.94
N GLU A 59 9.09 -6.95 -14.26
CA GLU A 59 8.88 -7.49 -12.92
C GLU A 59 8.52 -6.38 -11.93
N PHE A 60 9.21 -5.24 -12.04
CA PHE A 60 8.91 -4.08 -11.19
C PHE A 60 7.46 -3.65 -11.37
N ILE A 61 7.02 -3.50 -12.62
CA ILE A 61 5.64 -3.09 -12.94
C ILE A 61 4.64 -4.08 -12.36
N SER A 62 4.91 -5.37 -12.50
CA SER A 62 4.04 -6.40 -11.98
C SER A 62 3.89 -6.30 -10.46
N LYS A 63 5.01 -6.08 -9.76
CA LYS A 63 4.98 -5.97 -8.30
C LYS A 63 4.34 -4.68 -7.84
N ILE A 64 4.56 -3.57 -8.56
CA ILE A 64 3.93 -2.29 -8.23
C ILE A 64 2.40 -2.39 -8.38
N ARG A 65 1.93 -3.18 -9.35
CA ARG A 65 0.48 -3.40 -9.49
C ARG A 65 -0.08 -4.05 -8.22
N VAL A 66 0.64 -5.02 -7.66
CA VAL A 66 0.22 -5.65 -6.41
C VAL A 66 0.19 -4.64 -5.27
N VAL A 67 1.22 -3.78 -5.19
CA VAL A 67 1.27 -2.75 -4.14
C VAL A 67 0.09 -1.80 -4.28
N GLU A 68 -0.24 -1.41 -5.49
CA GLU A 68 -1.39 -0.54 -5.74
C GLU A 68 -2.69 -1.22 -5.31
N GLU A 69 -2.86 -2.48 -5.67
CA GLU A 69 -4.06 -3.24 -5.29
C GLU A 69 -4.20 -3.37 -3.79
N GLU A 70 -3.12 -3.66 -3.09
CA GLU A 70 -3.16 -3.79 -1.64
C GLU A 70 -3.42 -2.45 -0.96
N SER A 71 -2.90 -1.36 -1.53
CA SER A 71 -3.18 -0.03 -1.02
C SER A 71 -4.66 0.30 -1.14
N ASP A 72 -5.24 0.04 -2.30
CA ASP A 72 -6.66 0.28 -2.54
C ASP A 72 -7.53 -0.61 -1.65
N GLU A 73 -7.13 -1.86 -1.47
CA GLU A 73 -7.86 -2.78 -0.59
C GLU A 73 -7.83 -2.29 0.85
N SER A 74 -6.70 -1.73 1.28
CA SER A 74 -6.60 -1.15 2.62
C SER A 74 -7.56 0.02 2.80
N VAL A 75 -7.72 0.85 1.77
CA VAL A 75 -8.70 1.93 1.79
C VAL A 75 -10.09 1.35 2.04
N TYR A 76 -10.44 0.29 1.32
CA TYR A 76 -11.75 -0.34 1.44
C TYR A 76 -12.01 -0.83 2.88
N TRP A 77 -11.05 -1.54 3.47
CA TRP A 77 -11.25 -2.05 4.83
C TRP A 77 -11.34 -0.95 5.87
N ILE A 78 -10.55 0.12 5.70
CA ILE A 78 -10.62 1.26 6.62
C ILE A 78 -11.98 1.95 6.50
N GLU A 79 -12.47 2.16 5.27
CA GLU A 79 -13.78 2.75 5.04
C GLU A 79 -14.87 1.91 5.68
N LEU A 80 -14.78 0.60 5.52
CA LEU A 80 -15.78 -0.30 6.05
C LEU A 80 -15.80 -0.27 7.58
N ILE A 81 -14.63 -0.24 8.21
CA ILE A 81 -14.54 -0.12 9.67
C ILE A 81 -15.15 1.19 10.13
N LYS A 82 -14.86 2.27 9.43
CA LYS A 82 -15.36 3.59 9.79
C LYS A 82 -16.87 3.69 9.62
N GLU A 83 -17.38 3.23 8.48
CA GLU A 83 -18.78 3.41 8.13
C GLU A 83 -19.71 2.43 8.86
N SER A 84 -19.16 1.31 9.33
CA SER A 84 -19.95 0.36 10.09
C SER A 84 -20.13 0.77 11.56
N ASN A 85 -19.51 1.87 11.95
CA ASN A 85 -19.52 2.34 13.34
C ASN A 85 -18.97 1.30 14.32
N LEU A 86 -18.11 0.44 13.82
CA LEU A 86 -17.47 -0.58 14.66
C LEU A 86 -16.58 0.07 15.70
N PHE A 87 -15.99 1.18 15.34
CA PHE A 87 -14.97 1.82 16.13
C PHE A 87 -14.97 3.31 15.78
N ASN A 88 -15.09 4.16 16.78
CA ASN A 88 -15.13 5.61 16.59
C ASN A 88 -13.84 6.22 17.12
N GLU A 89 -12.90 6.48 16.22
CA GLU A 89 -11.58 6.92 16.57
C GLU A 89 -11.09 7.90 15.51
N ASN A 90 -10.56 9.04 15.94
CA ASN A 90 -10.06 10.05 15.01
C ASN A 90 -8.93 9.52 14.14
N ARG A 91 -8.16 8.55 14.66
CA ARG A 91 -7.09 7.93 13.88
C ARG A 91 -7.58 7.27 12.59
N LEU A 92 -8.84 6.83 12.55
CA LEU A 92 -9.39 6.24 11.33
C LEU A 92 -9.35 7.20 10.16
N SER A 93 -9.75 8.45 10.37
CA SER A 93 -9.74 9.44 9.30
C SER A 93 -8.33 9.75 8.83
N GLU A 94 -7.37 9.82 9.75
CA GLU A 94 -5.98 10.10 9.40
C GLU A 94 -5.34 8.94 8.66
N ILE A 95 -5.59 7.71 9.12
CA ILE A 95 -5.08 6.51 8.46
C ILE A 95 -5.71 6.35 7.09
N LEU A 96 -7.00 6.66 6.95
CA LEU A 96 -7.68 6.62 5.66
C LEU A 96 -7.05 7.60 4.69
N LYS A 97 -6.74 8.81 5.15
CA LYS A 97 -6.07 9.81 4.33
C LYS A 97 -4.73 9.28 3.83
N GLU A 98 -3.95 8.67 4.71
CA GLU A 98 -2.65 8.13 4.31
C GLU A 98 -2.80 6.97 3.33
N ALA A 99 -3.79 6.10 3.54
CA ALA A 99 -4.05 5.00 2.62
C ALA A 99 -4.41 5.50 1.22
N ASN A 100 -5.22 6.55 1.15
CA ASN A 100 -5.57 7.17 -0.14
C ASN A 100 -4.35 7.79 -0.81
N GLU A 101 -3.48 8.44 -0.04
CA GLU A 101 -2.27 9.04 -0.59
C GLU A 101 -1.33 7.96 -1.11
N LEU A 102 -1.15 6.88 -0.38
CA LEU A 102 -0.31 5.77 -0.84
C LEU A 102 -0.86 5.15 -2.12
N THR A 103 -2.17 4.97 -2.19
CA THR A 103 -2.81 4.43 -3.39
C THR A 103 -2.51 5.33 -4.60
N ALA A 104 -2.65 6.64 -4.42
CA ALA A 104 -2.38 7.60 -5.49
C ALA A 104 -0.89 7.55 -5.92
N ILE A 105 0.01 7.46 -4.96
CA ILE A 105 1.44 7.38 -5.25
C ILE A 105 1.75 6.13 -6.08
N PHE A 106 1.24 4.97 -5.67
CA PHE A 106 1.54 3.74 -6.38
C PHE A 106 0.85 3.65 -7.73
N THR A 107 -0.33 4.23 -7.87
CA THR A 107 -0.98 4.36 -9.16
C THR A 107 -0.10 5.18 -10.11
N SER A 108 0.43 6.29 -9.63
CA SER A 108 1.31 7.16 -10.41
C SER A 108 2.60 6.46 -10.81
N ILE A 109 3.22 5.75 -9.87
CA ILE A 109 4.45 5.00 -10.15
C ILE A 109 4.18 3.93 -11.21
N GLY A 110 3.06 3.23 -11.10
CA GLY A 110 2.69 2.21 -12.06
C GLY A 110 2.51 2.75 -13.46
N LYS A 111 1.83 3.89 -13.59
CA LYS A 111 1.61 4.54 -14.89
C LYS A 111 2.93 4.99 -15.51
N THR A 112 3.76 5.67 -14.73
CA THR A 112 5.04 6.16 -15.20
C THR A 112 5.93 5.01 -15.65
N SER A 113 5.96 3.93 -14.89
CA SER A 113 6.79 2.77 -15.22
C SER A 113 6.35 2.09 -16.50
N LYS A 114 5.04 1.99 -16.72
CA LYS A 114 4.51 1.42 -17.96
C LYS A 114 4.86 2.29 -19.16
N MET A 115 4.75 3.60 -19.03
CA MET A 115 5.10 4.53 -20.08
C MET A 115 6.57 4.41 -20.42
N ASN A 116 7.44 4.38 -19.41
CA ASN A 116 8.87 4.25 -19.62
C ASN A 116 9.22 2.93 -20.31
N LEU A 117 8.53 1.86 -19.96
CA LEU A 117 8.76 0.58 -20.61
C LEU A 117 8.40 0.65 -22.11
N SER A 118 7.29 1.31 -22.43
CA SER A 118 6.87 1.48 -23.82
C SER A 118 7.86 2.30 -24.62
N TYR A 119 8.33 3.41 -24.06
CA TYR A 119 9.24 4.31 -24.72
C TYR A 119 10.64 3.71 -24.89
N SER A 120 11.07 2.94 -23.93
CA SER A 120 12.44 2.45 -23.86
C SER A 120 12.57 1.06 -24.43
N LYS A 121 11.80 0.77 -25.45
CA LYS A 121 11.78 -0.57 -26.01
C LYS A 121 13.15 -1.02 -26.52
N SER A 122 13.89 -0.12 -27.15
CA SER A 122 15.19 -0.44 -27.70
C SER A 122 16.32 -0.10 -26.75
N GLU A 123 16.02 0.64 -25.73
CA GLU A 123 17.01 1.00 -24.72
C GLU A 123 16.74 0.18 -23.49
N ILE A 124 17.79 -0.27 -22.87
CA ILE A 124 17.62 -0.98 -21.63
C ILE A 124 17.86 0.01 -20.52
N PRO A 125 16.80 0.59 -20.00
CA PRO A 125 16.95 1.55 -18.93
C PRO A 125 17.47 0.82 -17.71
N ASN A 126 18.08 1.57 -16.84
CA ASN A 126 18.41 1.06 -15.55
C ASN A 126 17.11 0.62 -14.90
N SER A 127 16.99 -0.65 -14.59
CA SER A 127 15.80 -1.19 -14.00
C SER A 127 15.54 -0.73 -12.59
N LYS A 128 16.45 0.02 -12.03
CA LYS A 128 16.31 0.51 -10.67
C LYS A 128 15.31 1.63 -10.63
N SER A 129 14.08 1.29 -10.49
CA SER A 129 13.03 2.27 -10.37
C SER A 129 12.84 2.75 -8.93
N CYS A 130 13.64 2.24 -8.04
CA CYS A 130 13.59 2.63 -6.64
C CYS A 130 14.67 3.61 -6.28
#